data_433e20488a6f59bc129f0799a0a80fe8
#
_entry.id   433e20488a6f59bc129f0799a0a80fe8
#
_cell.length_a   1.000
_cell.length_b   1.000
_cell.length_c   1.000
_cell.angle_alpha   90.00
_cell.angle_beta   90.00
_cell.angle_gamma   90.00
#
_symmetry.space_group_name_H-M   'P 1'
#
loop_
_entity.id
_entity.type
_entity.pdbx_description
1 polymer ?
#
loop_
_entity_poly.entity_id
_entity_poly.type
_entity_poly.pdbx_seq_one_letter_code
_entity_poly.pdbx_strand_id
1 'polypeptide(L)'
;MIVGGGLAGLAASIYLARGGRTVTLFEKRRALGGRAITNLRQGYRFNLGAHAFYRGGAGATVYRELGIPVRGHVSKPKGIAILGGEEFRLPTNWLSLLTTSLLSLPGKIEIASALLHIRRFGGTHAGSVTLREWLDARMTNERARQVLEALIRLATYADHASTAAAAPALTQMKIGLRGTLYVDEGWQRMVDSLHNTAISSGVHFVSSSRIVGVVQDGAVRAVELGGLELDADRTDTMAIAYPEAEPEQVEGALIPAETVLLAVDPMTAADLAGEAGNDWRAARPVTAACLDVALRSLPQPRNTFALGIDSPLYYSVHSAFSQLAPRGGSLIHLAKYRKEQQATDEELEGPRPRRSSAAVEDEQELEALLDRMQPGWREVLVHRRFLPAMTVTNALVTPTAPRPSPVTSIRGLYIAGDWVGNEGMLSDAALSSARAAAKAILASE
;
A
#
# COMPACT_ATOMS: atom_id res chain seq x y z
N MET A 1 -21.87 11.26 4.58
CA MET A 1 -21.51 9.90 5.05
C MET A 1 -20.20 9.45 4.40
N ILE A 2 -19.45 8.57 5.05
CA ILE A 2 -18.22 7.96 4.51
C ILE A 2 -18.38 6.45 4.57
N VAL A 3 -18.04 5.74 3.49
CA VAL A 3 -18.05 4.27 3.42
C VAL A 3 -16.62 3.77 3.30
N GLY A 4 -16.16 3.02 4.31
CA GLY A 4 -14.83 2.43 4.41
C GLY A 4 -13.93 3.11 5.45
N GLY A 5 -13.51 2.34 6.46
CA GLY A 5 -12.69 2.75 7.60
C GLY A 5 -11.18 2.55 7.41
N GLY A 6 -10.68 2.58 6.15
CA GLY A 6 -9.25 2.60 5.84
C GLY A 6 -8.60 3.98 6.05
N LEU A 7 -7.30 4.09 5.72
CA LEU A 7 -6.57 5.37 5.88
C LEU A 7 -7.24 6.54 5.17
N ALA A 8 -7.81 6.31 3.97
CA ALA A 8 -8.50 7.35 3.20
C ALA A 8 -9.76 7.85 3.92
N GLY A 9 -10.66 6.92 4.32
CA GLY A 9 -11.89 7.29 4.99
C GLY A 9 -11.64 7.98 6.34
N LEU A 10 -10.70 7.47 7.13
CA LEU A 10 -10.31 8.07 8.40
C LEU A 10 -9.73 9.48 8.22
N ALA A 11 -8.83 9.69 7.26
CA ALA A 11 -8.27 11.02 7.01
C ALA A 11 -9.35 12.01 6.51
N ALA A 12 -10.20 11.59 5.56
CA ALA A 12 -11.28 12.42 5.04
C ALA A 12 -12.27 12.82 6.14
N SER A 13 -12.62 11.87 7.04
CA SER A 13 -13.56 12.14 8.14
C SER A 13 -13.09 13.26 9.05
N ILE A 14 -11.79 13.32 9.36
CA ILE A 14 -11.20 14.39 10.18
C ILE A 14 -11.26 15.73 9.47
N TYR A 15 -10.90 15.78 8.17
CA TYR A 15 -10.98 17.03 7.40
C TYR A 15 -12.40 17.57 7.35
N LEU A 16 -13.38 16.71 7.10
CA LEU A 16 -14.79 17.10 7.01
C LEU A 16 -15.35 17.54 8.35
N ALA A 17 -15.09 16.80 9.43
CA ALA A 17 -15.54 17.16 10.76
C ALA A 17 -14.95 18.51 11.24
N ARG A 18 -13.64 18.73 11.01
CA ARG A 18 -13.00 20.02 11.29
C ARG A 18 -13.48 21.15 10.39
N GLY A 19 -14.01 20.83 9.20
CA GLY A 19 -14.70 21.78 8.31
C GLY A 19 -16.16 22.03 8.68
N GLY A 20 -16.65 21.55 9.85
CA GLY A 20 -18.00 21.82 10.38
C GLY A 20 -19.07 20.85 9.87
N ARG A 21 -18.69 19.73 9.20
CA ARG A 21 -19.68 18.74 8.74
C ARG A 21 -19.96 17.70 9.82
N THR A 22 -21.23 17.30 9.93
CA THR A 22 -21.59 16.07 10.67
C THR A 22 -21.17 14.86 9.84
N VAL A 23 -20.32 14.01 10.42
CA VAL A 23 -19.72 12.89 9.71
C VAL A 23 -20.07 11.57 10.39
N THR A 24 -20.65 10.63 9.63
CA THR A 24 -20.79 9.22 10.02
C THR A 24 -19.95 8.38 9.07
N LEU A 25 -19.09 7.52 9.63
CA LEU A 25 -18.24 6.59 8.90
C LEU A 25 -18.71 5.15 9.13
N PHE A 26 -19.04 4.45 8.06
CA PHE A 26 -19.43 3.05 8.05
C PHE A 26 -18.26 2.15 7.65
N GLU A 27 -18.01 1.08 8.42
CA GLU A 27 -17.03 0.06 8.12
C GLU A 27 -17.68 -1.33 8.23
N LYS A 28 -17.54 -2.16 7.19
CA LYS A 28 -18.12 -3.51 7.16
C LYS A 28 -17.51 -4.46 8.18
N ARG A 29 -16.23 -4.27 8.51
CA ARG A 29 -15.52 -5.08 9.51
C ARG A 29 -15.66 -4.47 10.90
N ARG A 30 -15.42 -5.31 11.92
CA ARG A 30 -15.36 -4.85 13.30
C ARG A 30 -14.16 -3.91 13.55
N ALA A 31 -13.07 -4.11 12.85
CA ALA A 31 -11.83 -3.35 13.01
C ALA A 31 -11.61 -2.38 11.85
N LEU A 32 -11.18 -1.16 12.18
CA LEU A 32 -10.77 -0.15 11.22
C LEU A 32 -9.35 -0.42 10.71
N GLY A 33 -8.99 0.19 9.57
CA GLY A 33 -7.63 0.22 9.04
C GLY A 33 -7.48 -0.39 7.65
N GLY A 34 -8.37 -1.27 7.23
CA GLY A 34 -8.29 -1.91 5.91
C GLY A 34 -6.94 -2.60 5.69
N ARG A 35 -6.18 -2.21 4.66
CA ARG A 35 -4.84 -2.76 4.37
C ARG A 35 -3.74 -2.28 5.32
N ALA A 36 -4.00 -1.28 6.15
CA ALA A 36 -3.04 -0.76 7.13
C ALA A 36 -3.13 -1.45 8.51
N ILE A 37 -3.88 -2.53 8.64
CA ILE A 37 -3.96 -3.28 9.89
C ILE A 37 -2.63 -3.96 10.21
N THR A 38 -2.37 -4.12 11.51
CA THR A 38 -1.23 -4.89 12.04
C THR A 38 -1.73 -5.92 13.02
N ASN A 39 -1.42 -7.19 12.78
CA ASN A 39 -1.81 -8.31 13.63
C ASN A 39 -0.74 -8.60 14.68
N LEU A 40 -1.13 -8.71 15.95
CA LEU A 40 -0.24 -9.10 17.02
C LEU A 40 -0.28 -10.63 17.19
N ARG A 41 0.89 -11.29 17.08
CA ARG A 41 1.06 -12.73 17.26
C ARG A 41 2.31 -12.99 18.11
N GLN A 42 2.14 -13.59 19.27
CA GLN A 42 3.23 -13.96 20.17
C GLN A 42 4.22 -12.80 20.42
N GLY A 43 3.72 -11.58 20.53
CA GLY A 43 4.52 -10.37 20.72
C GLY A 43 5.10 -9.74 19.44
N TYR A 44 4.92 -10.36 18.27
CA TYR A 44 5.35 -9.82 16.98
C TYR A 44 4.18 -9.11 16.29
N ARG A 45 4.48 -8.00 15.60
CA ARG A 45 3.51 -7.11 14.95
C ARG A 45 3.59 -7.25 13.44
N PHE A 46 2.72 -8.06 12.87
CA PHE A 46 2.65 -8.37 11.46
C PHE A 46 1.78 -7.34 10.72
N ASN A 47 2.37 -6.46 9.94
CA ASN A 47 1.64 -5.72 8.91
C ASN A 47 1.15 -6.68 7.82
N LEU A 48 0.23 -6.26 6.96
CA LEU A 48 -0.14 -7.04 5.78
C LEU A 48 0.96 -6.91 4.71
N GLY A 49 2.05 -7.69 4.85
CA GLY A 49 3.25 -7.62 4.02
C GLY A 49 4.16 -6.44 4.35
N ALA A 50 5.11 -6.17 3.44
CA ALA A 50 6.09 -5.10 3.61
C ALA A 50 5.46 -3.72 3.45
N HIS A 51 5.57 -2.88 4.47
CA HIS A 51 5.05 -1.52 4.48
C HIS A 51 6.15 -0.52 4.78
N ALA A 52 6.19 0.58 4.03
CA ALA A 52 7.09 1.71 4.25
C ALA A 52 6.35 3.03 4.10
N PHE A 53 6.59 3.96 5.01
CA PHE A 53 6.00 5.30 4.97
C PHE A 53 7.01 6.29 4.36
N TYR A 54 6.60 7.01 3.32
CA TYR A 54 7.48 7.92 2.59
C TYR A 54 7.50 9.30 3.26
N ARG A 55 8.65 9.69 3.82
CA ARG A 55 8.81 10.96 4.55
C ARG A 55 8.57 12.21 3.71
N GLY A 56 8.83 12.13 2.41
CA GLY A 56 8.63 13.23 1.46
C GLY A 56 7.32 13.15 0.68
N GLY A 57 6.46 12.21 1.00
CA GLY A 57 5.22 11.96 0.28
C GLY A 57 4.03 12.79 0.77
N ALA A 58 2.94 12.69 0.04
CA ALA A 58 1.68 13.36 0.36
C ALA A 58 1.10 12.88 1.70
N GLY A 59 1.27 11.60 2.04
CA GLY A 59 0.84 11.05 3.31
C GLY A 59 1.49 11.74 4.51
N ALA A 60 2.80 12.01 4.44
CA ALA A 60 3.50 12.76 5.49
C ALA A 60 2.97 14.19 5.64
N THR A 61 2.53 14.80 4.54
CA THR A 61 1.90 16.12 4.55
C THR A 61 0.52 16.06 5.21
N VAL A 62 -0.31 15.07 4.86
CA VAL A 62 -1.64 14.87 5.45
C VAL A 62 -1.53 14.64 6.96
N TYR A 63 -0.67 13.75 7.43
CA TYR A 63 -0.49 13.51 8.87
C TYR A 63 -0.05 14.78 9.61
N ARG A 64 0.81 15.61 9.00
CA ARG A 64 1.25 16.89 9.55
C ARG A 64 0.09 17.92 9.61
N GLU A 65 -0.70 18.04 8.55
CA GLU A 65 -1.89 18.91 8.50
C GLU A 65 -2.91 18.53 9.56
N LEU A 66 -3.08 17.22 9.80
CA LEU A 66 -3.97 16.71 10.83
C LEU A 66 -3.41 16.83 12.27
N GLY A 67 -2.13 17.20 12.40
CA GLY A 67 -1.44 17.31 13.69
C GLY A 67 -1.05 15.96 14.31
N ILE A 68 -0.95 14.91 13.49
CA ILE A 68 -0.70 13.55 13.96
C ILE A 68 0.77 13.18 13.70
N PRO A 69 1.58 12.95 14.75
CA PRO A 69 2.96 12.56 14.58
C PRO A 69 3.08 11.08 14.15
N VAL A 70 3.88 10.81 13.12
CA VAL A 70 4.26 9.45 12.72
C VAL A 70 5.61 9.11 13.37
N ARG A 71 5.62 8.07 14.21
CA ARG A 71 6.84 7.60 14.89
C ARG A 71 7.43 6.39 14.20
N GLY A 72 8.75 6.34 14.13
CA GLY A 72 9.49 5.24 13.51
C GLY A 72 10.92 5.65 13.16
N HIS A 73 11.63 4.77 12.50
CA HIS A 73 13.03 4.98 12.16
C HIS A 73 13.24 4.93 10.65
N VAL A 74 14.17 5.76 10.19
CA VAL A 74 14.55 5.77 8.78
C VAL A 74 15.36 4.54 8.47
N SER A 75 14.88 3.75 7.52
CA SER A 75 15.64 2.62 6.99
C SER A 75 16.90 3.10 6.32
N LYS A 76 18.05 2.57 6.76
CA LYS A 76 19.36 2.77 6.12
C LYS A 76 19.96 1.39 5.81
N PRO A 77 19.35 0.64 4.89
CA PRO A 77 19.78 -0.74 4.64
C PRO A 77 21.19 -0.76 4.05
N LYS A 78 22.04 -1.59 4.63
CA LYS A 78 23.20 -2.12 3.93
C LYS A 78 22.67 -3.27 3.11
N GLY A 79 22.43 -3.01 1.82
CA GLY A 79 21.72 -3.96 0.97
C GLY A 79 22.62 -4.89 0.18
N ILE A 80 22.12 -6.08 -0.06
CA ILE A 80 22.64 -7.07 -1.01
C ILE A 80 21.81 -6.96 -2.29
N ALA A 81 22.48 -6.88 -3.44
CA ALA A 81 21.87 -7.05 -4.75
C ALA A 81 22.13 -8.49 -5.20
N ILE A 82 21.09 -9.17 -5.68
CA ILE A 82 21.20 -10.53 -6.21
C ILE A 82 21.00 -10.46 -7.73
N LEU A 83 21.98 -10.93 -8.50
CA LEU A 83 21.95 -10.95 -9.95
C LEU A 83 22.62 -12.23 -10.45
N GLY A 84 21.91 -13.02 -11.27
CA GLY A 84 22.43 -14.27 -11.81
C GLY A 84 22.82 -15.29 -10.72
N GLY A 85 22.17 -15.23 -9.56
CA GLY A 85 22.51 -16.06 -8.41
C GLY A 85 23.73 -15.58 -7.61
N GLU A 86 24.43 -14.52 -7.99
CA GLU A 86 25.56 -13.93 -7.25
C GLU A 86 25.13 -12.76 -6.39
N GLU A 87 25.89 -12.49 -5.33
CA GLU A 87 25.65 -11.40 -4.38
C GLU A 87 26.60 -10.25 -4.60
N PHE A 88 26.05 -9.06 -4.69
CA PHE A 88 26.78 -7.81 -4.85
C PHE A 88 26.36 -6.81 -3.78
N ARG A 89 27.20 -5.80 -3.54
CA ARG A 89 26.82 -4.67 -2.72
C ARG A 89 25.81 -3.80 -3.47
N LEU A 90 24.59 -3.66 -2.90
CA LEU A 90 23.56 -2.79 -3.48
C LEU A 90 24.00 -1.32 -3.39
N PRO A 91 23.92 -0.53 -4.49
CA PRO A 91 24.30 0.90 -4.50
C PRO A 91 23.22 1.77 -3.84
N THR A 92 23.16 1.79 -2.50
CA THR A 92 22.20 2.57 -1.71
C THR A 92 22.64 4.00 -1.42
N ASN A 93 23.90 4.33 -1.67
CA ASN A 93 24.50 5.66 -1.52
C ASN A 93 25.71 5.83 -2.45
N TRP A 94 26.28 7.05 -2.52
CA TRP A 94 27.40 7.37 -3.42
C TRP A 94 28.63 6.49 -3.19
N LEU A 95 28.97 6.19 -1.92
CA LEU A 95 30.13 5.34 -1.61
C LEU A 95 29.89 3.89 -2.05
N SER A 96 28.67 3.36 -1.82
CA SER A 96 28.35 2.01 -2.29
C SER A 96 28.23 1.93 -3.82
N LEU A 97 27.80 3.00 -4.50
CA LEU A 97 27.79 3.08 -5.97
C LEU A 97 29.24 3.05 -6.52
N LEU A 98 30.15 3.79 -5.92
CA LEU A 98 31.56 3.81 -6.36
C LEU A 98 32.26 2.46 -6.14
N THR A 99 31.97 1.79 -5.02
CA THR A 99 32.68 0.56 -4.58
C THR A 99 32.02 -0.75 -5.01
N THR A 100 30.80 -0.73 -5.54
CA THR A 100 30.12 -1.96 -5.99
C THR A 100 30.81 -2.55 -7.22
N SER A 101 30.96 -3.87 -7.26
CA SER A 101 31.34 -4.65 -8.45
C SER A 101 30.16 -4.99 -9.35
N LEU A 102 28.93 -4.67 -8.92
CA LEU A 102 27.69 -4.92 -9.70
C LEU A 102 27.71 -4.19 -11.04
N LEU A 103 28.36 -3.03 -11.11
CA LEU A 103 28.34 -2.13 -12.26
C LEU A 103 29.74 -1.82 -12.78
N SER A 104 29.90 -1.80 -14.10
CA SER A 104 31.06 -1.22 -14.77
C SER A 104 31.12 0.32 -14.58
N LEU A 105 32.27 0.93 -14.83
CA LEU A 105 32.41 2.38 -14.70
C LEU A 105 31.40 3.15 -15.57
N PRO A 106 31.16 2.82 -16.87
CA PRO A 106 30.09 3.45 -17.65
C PRO A 106 28.71 3.29 -17.02
N GLY A 107 28.38 2.08 -16.53
CA GLY A 107 27.11 1.82 -15.86
C GLY A 107 26.93 2.62 -14.56
N LYS A 108 27.98 2.86 -13.79
CA LYS A 108 27.95 3.74 -12.61
C LYS A 108 27.64 5.19 -12.99
N ILE A 109 28.20 5.66 -14.08
CA ILE A 109 27.97 7.03 -14.60
C ILE A 109 26.52 7.17 -15.06
N GLU A 110 25.99 6.20 -15.81
CA GLU A 110 24.59 6.20 -16.26
C GLU A 110 23.61 6.21 -15.08
N ILE A 111 23.80 5.34 -14.08
CA ILE A 111 22.96 5.32 -12.88
C ILE A 111 23.06 6.64 -12.12
N ALA A 112 24.26 7.18 -11.92
CA ALA A 112 24.45 8.46 -11.23
C ALA A 112 23.70 9.58 -11.95
N SER A 113 23.81 9.66 -13.28
CA SER A 113 23.11 10.64 -14.11
C SER A 113 21.59 10.49 -13.99
N ALA A 114 21.07 9.26 -14.12
CA ALA A 114 19.64 8.98 -14.00
C ALA A 114 19.09 9.33 -12.60
N LEU A 115 19.80 8.96 -11.53
CA LEU A 115 19.40 9.30 -10.16
C LEU A 115 19.42 10.82 -9.89
N LEU A 116 20.39 11.56 -10.44
CA LEU A 116 20.44 13.02 -10.37
C LEU A 116 19.25 13.64 -11.10
N HIS A 117 18.93 13.14 -12.31
CA HIS A 117 17.76 13.57 -13.06
C HIS A 117 16.47 13.32 -12.27
N ILE A 118 16.28 12.10 -11.75
CA ILE A 118 15.11 11.74 -10.95
C ILE A 118 15.01 12.60 -9.69
N ARG A 119 16.12 12.80 -8.99
CA ARG A 119 16.17 13.65 -7.79
C ARG A 119 15.74 15.09 -8.08
N ARG A 120 16.13 15.63 -9.21
CA ARG A 120 15.82 17.02 -9.61
C ARG A 120 14.39 17.14 -10.12
N PHE A 121 13.99 16.31 -11.06
CA PHE A 121 12.77 16.46 -11.83
C PHE A 121 11.66 15.44 -11.44
N GLY A 122 12.00 14.26 -10.93
CA GLY A 122 11.04 13.17 -10.80
C GLY A 122 10.49 12.80 -12.17
N GLY A 123 9.17 12.71 -12.26
CA GLY A 123 8.46 12.42 -13.51
C GLY A 123 8.01 13.64 -14.32
N THR A 124 8.38 14.88 -13.93
CA THR A 124 7.83 16.09 -14.54
C THR A 124 8.06 16.19 -16.06
N HIS A 125 9.16 15.62 -16.55
CA HIS A 125 9.53 15.63 -17.97
C HIS A 125 9.52 14.23 -18.60
N ALA A 126 8.79 13.29 -18.02
CA ALA A 126 8.76 11.91 -18.53
C ALA A 126 7.85 11.74 -19.76
N GLY A 127 6.88 12.63 -19.96
CA GLY A 127 5.87 12.48 -21.02
C GLY A 127 4.87 11.36 -20.71
N SER A 128 4.04 11.03 -21.71
CA SER A 128 3.05 9.94 -21.63
C SER A 128 3.64 8.65 -22.19
N VAL A 129 4.75 8.19 -21.59
CA VAL A 129 5.46 6.97 -21.98
C VAL A 129 5.48 5.98 -20.81
N THR A 130 5.73 4.72 -21.13
CA THR A 130 5.96 3.68 -20.13
C THR A 130 7.31 3.85 -19.46
N LEU A 131 7.46 3.25 -18.26
CA LEU A 131 8.75 3.25 -17.56
C LEU A 131 9.84 2.57 -18.40
N ARG A 132 9.52 1.48 -19.12
CA ARG A 132 10.44 0.78 -20.00
C ARG A 132 10.94 1.69 -21.12
N GLU A 133 10.05 2.35 -21.83
CA GLU A 133 10.42 3.29 -22.91
C GLU A 133 11.30 4.44 -22.38
N TRP A 134 10.98 4.96 -21.18
CA TRP A 134 11.78 6.00 -20.55
C TRP A 134 13.20 5.53 -20.21
N LEU A 135 13.33 4.28 -19.68
CA LEU A 135 14.62 3.67 -19.35
C LEU A 135 15.45 3.41 -20.62
N ASP A 136 14.84 2.81 -21.64
CA ASP A 136 15.50 2.46 -22.90
C ASP A 136 16.01 3.69 -23.65
N ALA A 137 15.28 4.81 -23.58
CA ALA A 137 15.69 6.08 -24.20
C ALA A 137 16.89 6.76 -23.49
N ARG A 138 17.22 6.36 -22.24
CA ARG A 138 18.22 7.04 -21.41
C ARG A 138 19.39 6.18 -20.98
N MET A 139 19.28 4.89 -21.10
CA MET A 139 20.28 3.95 -20.59
C MET A 139 20.67 2.96 -21.66
N THR A 140 21.96 2.91 -21.98
CA THR A 140 22.53 2.00 -22.95
C THR A 140 23.14 0.77 -22.28
N ASN A 141 23.58 0.92 -21.02
CA ASN A 141 24.15 -0.17 -20.26
C ASN A 141 23.02 -1.03 -19.63
N GLU A 142 22.87 -2.25 -20.16
CA GLU A 142 21.81 -3.20 -19.75
C GLU A 142 21.77 -3.43 -18.23
N ARG A 143 22.92 -3.68 -17.62
CA ARG A 143 23.02 -3.97 -16.19
C ARG A 143 22.65 -2.74 -15.35
N ALA A 144 23.04 -1.53 -15.78
CA ALA A 144 22.66 -0.30 -15.12
C ALA A 144 21.14 -0.06 -15.21
N ARG A 145 20.54 -0.36 -16.36
CA ARG A 145 19.10 -0.29 -16.59
C ARG A 145 18.35 -1.25 -15.64
N GLN A 146 18.76 -2.51 -15.55
CA GLN A 146 18.18 -3.51 -14.63
C GLN A 146 18.27 -3.06 -13.17
N VAL A 147 19.41 -2.51 -12.76
CA VAL A 147 19.57 -1.98 -11.38
C VAL A 147 18.64 -0.81 -11.12
N LEU A 148 18.52 0.15 -12.04
CA LEU A 148 17.59 1.28 -11.86
C LEU A 148 16.15 0.84 -11.86
N GLU A 149 15.78 -0.09 -12.73
CA GLU A 149 14.44 -0.70 -12.75
C GLU A 149 14.11 -1.39 -11.43
N ALA A 150 15.05 -2.19 -10.88
CA ALA A 150 14.88 -2.83 -9.58
C ALA A 150 14.71 -1.81 -8.43
N LEU A 151 15.42 -0.68 -8.46
CA LEU A 151 15.26 0.39 -7.48
C LEU A 151 13.90 1.11 -7.62
N ILE A 152 13.40 1.32 -8.84
CA ILE A 152 12.07 1.88 -9.09
C ILE A 152 11.00 0.89 -8.66
N ARG A 153 11.14 -0.41 -8.97
CA ARG A 153 10.28 -1.50 -8.51
C ARG A 153 10.17 -1.51 -6.98
N LEU A 154 11.28 -1.35 -6.27
CA LEU A 154 11.30 -1.21 -4.81
C LEU A 154 10.50 0.00 -4.33
N ALA A 155 10.61 1.15 -5.02
CA ALA A 155 9.92 2.38 -4.62
C ALA A 155 8.42 2.35 -4.94
N THR A 156 8.00 1.62 -5.97
CA THR A 156 6.61 1.54 -6.42
C THR A 156 5.89 0.27 -5.97
N TYR A 157 6.66 -0.72 -5.51
CA TYR A 157 6.19 -2.10 -5.23
C TYR A 157 5.53 -2.78 -6.45
N ALA A 158 5.88 -2.36 -7.67
CA ALA A 158 5.31 -2.84 -8.92
C ALA A 158 6.38 -3.29 -9.91
N ASP A 159 6.25 -4.50 -10.46
CA ASP A 159 7.13 -5.05 -11.51
C ASP A 159 6.45 -4.96 -12.88
N HIS A 160 6.10 -3.74 -13.30
CA HIS A 160 5.27 -3.45 -14.47
C HIS A 160 5.91 -2.39 -15.39
N ALA A 161 7.24 -2.45 -15.58
CA ALA A 161 7.95 -1.39 -16.33
C ALA A 161 7.43 -1.18 -17.77
N SER A 162 6.94 -2.24 -18.41
CA SER A 162 6.40 -2.20 -19.79
C SER A 162 5.02 -1.56 -19.91
N THR A 163 4.28 -1.45 -18.80
CA THR A 163 2.89 -0.95 -18.79
C THR A 163 2.72 0.25 -17.86
N ALA A 164 3.48 0.34 -16.79
CA ALA A 164 3.40 1.44 -15.84
C ALA A 164 3.87 2.77 -16.45
N ALA A 165 3.14 3.85 -16.19
CA ALA A 165 3.52 5.19 -16.61
C ALA A 165 4.83 5.65 -15.95
N ALA A 166 5.75 6.21 -16.72
CA ALA A 166 7.03 6.69 -16.23
C ALA A 166 6.88 7.84 -15.20
N ALA A 167 6.00 8.79 -15.46
CA ALA A 167 5.88 9.99 -14.65
C ALA A 167 5.57 9.71 -13.16
N PRO A 168 4.55 8.94 -12.78
CA PRO A 168 4.27 8.60 -11.39
C PRO A 168 5.37 7.71 -10.79
N ALA A 169 5.93 6.74 -11.54
CA ALA A 169 6.97 5.85 -11.05
C ALA A 169 8.27 6.60 -10.68
N LEU A 170 8.71 7.53 -11.54
CA LEU A 170 9.88 8.38 -11.27
C LEU A 170 9.62 9.39 -10.15
N THR A 171 8.40 9.90 -10.04
CA THR A 171 8.01 10.77 -8.93
C THR A 171 8.05 10.00 -7.62
N GLN A 172 7.56 8.77 -7.58
CA GLN A 172 7.63 7.90 -6.41
C GLN A 172 9.08 7.58 -6.04
N MET A 173 9.93 7.27 -7.03
CA MET A 173 11.37 7.08 -6.81
C MET A 173 12.03 8.33 -6.21
N LYS A 174 11.71 9.54 -6.72
CA LYS A 174 12.19 10.81 -6.13
C LYS A 174 11.78 10.97 -4.68
N ILE A 175 10.55 10.59 -4.33
CA ILE A 175 10.05 10.59 -2.95
C ILE A 175 10.83 9.58 -2.11
N GLY A 176 11.04 8.35 -2.63
CA GLY A 176 11.82 7.30 -1.98
C GLY A 176 13.27 7.72 -1.67
N LEU A 177 13.91 8.47 -2.54
CA LEU A 177 15.25 9.02 -2.32
C LEU A 177 15.35 9.99 -1.13
N ARG A 178 14.23 10.53 -0.63
CA ARG A 178 14.17 11.34 0.59
C ARG A 178 14.09 10.49 1.87
N GLY A 179 14.03 9.18 1.73
CA GLY A 179 14.00 8.18 2.78
C GLY A 179 12.60 7.70 3.14
N THR A 180 12.57 6.45 3.55
CA THR A 180 11.38 5.76 4.05
C THR A 180 11.48 5.57 5.56
N LEU A 181 10.34 5.60 6.22
CA LEU A 181 10.19 5.36 7.65
C LEU A 181 9.53 4.00 7.85
N TYR A 182 10.10 3.16 8.69
CA TYR A 182 9.41 1.99 9.22
C TYR A 182 8.73 2.39 10.52
N VAL A 183 7.40 2.26 10.54
CA VAL A 183 6.56 2.75 11.63
C VAL A 183 6.69 1.82 12.85
N ASP A 184 6.97 2.40 14.01
CA ASP A 184 7.01 1.67 15.27
C ASP A 184 5.63 1.15 15.65
N GLU A 185 5.61 -0.04 16.22
CA GLU A 185 4.40 -0.75 16.62
C GLU A 185 3.46 -1.15 15.46
N GLY A 186 3.93 -0.98 14.21
CA GLY A 186 3.18 -1.32 13.00
C GLY A 186 2.23 -0.22 12.52
N TRP A 187 1.63 -0.47 11.37
CA TRP A 187 0.74 0.52 10.73
C TRP A 187 -0.59 0.71 11.45
N GLN A 188 -1.01 -0.26 12.29
CA GLN A 188 -2.17 -0.08 13.15
C GLN A 188 -2.07 1.18 14.02
N ARG A 189 -0.87 1.54 14.47
CA ARG A 189 -0.67 2.78 15.23
C ARG A 189 -1.04 4.02 14.44
N MET A 190 -0.80 4.03 13.13
CA MET A 190 -1.23 5.13 12.26
C MET A 190 -2.76 5.19 12.15
N VAL A 191 -3.40 4.02 12.03
CA VAL A 191 -4.86 3.87 12.01
C VAL A 191 -5.45 4.36 13.31
N ASP A 192 -4.93 3.90 14.46
CA ASP A 192 -5.41 4.27 15.79
C ASP A 192 -5.27 5.77 16.04
N SER A 193 -4.17 6.38 15.57
CA SER A 193 -3.97 7.82 15.70
C SER A 193 -4.96 8.62 14.87
N LEU A 194 -5.28 8.18 13.65
CA LEU A 194 -6.34 8.78 12.83
C LEU A 194 -7.71 8.60 13.49
N HIS A 195 -8.03 7.40 13.94
CA HIS A 195 -9.31 7.09 14.59
C HIS A 195 -9.53 7.94 15.84
N ASN A 196 -8.55 7.99 16.75
CA ASN A 196 -8.65 8.82 17.96
C ASN A 196 -8.81 10.31 17.63
N THR A 197 -8.12 10.80 16.57
CA THR A 197 -8.27 12.18 16.11
C THR A 197 -9.67 12.42 15.52
N ALA A 198 -10.21 11.44 14.78
CA ALA A 198 -11.54 11.53 14.22
C ALA A 198 -12.62 11.56 15.30
N ILE A 199 -12.54 10.69 16.31
CA ILE A 199 -13.43 10.72 17.49
C ILE A 199 -13.36 12.11 18.19
N SER A 200 -12.14 12.60 18.46
CA SER A 200 -11.95 13.91 19.08
C SER A 200 -12.47 15.08 18.22
N SER A 201 -12.64 14.85 16.91
CA SER A 201 -13.24 15.82 15.98
C SER A 201 -14.75 15.66 15.82
N GLY A 202 -15.40 14.74 16.55
CA GLY A 202 -16.85 14.52 16.52
C GLY A 202 -17.35 13.58 15.41
N VAL A 203 -16.48 12.73 14.85
CA VAL A 203 -16.89 11.72 13.86
C VAL A 203 -17.61 10.57 14.55
N HIS A 204 -18.76 10.17 14.03
CA HIS A 204 -19.51 8.99 14.45
C HIS A 204 -19.04 7.77 13.65
N PHE A 205 -18.79 6.64 14.33
CA PHE A 205 -18.36 5.39 13.69
C PHE A 205 -19.45 4.32 13.83
N VAL A 206 -19.70 3.61 12.73
CA VAL A 206 -20.62 2.46 12.68
C VAL A 206 -19.84 1.30 12.06
N SER A 207 -19.26 0.45 12.92
CA SER A 207 -18.52 -0.75 12.53
C SER A 207 -19.44 -1.96 12.38
N SER A 208 -18.95 -3.06 11.78
CA SER A 208 -19.75 -4.26 11.45
C SER A 208 -20.99 -3.93 10.61
N SER A 209 -20.92 -2.88 9.78
CA SER A 209 -22.04 -2.33 9.03
C SER A 209 -21.68 -2.19 7.57
N ARG A 210 -22.24 -3.04 6.73
CA ARG A 210 -22.00 -3.04 5.30
C ARG A 210 -22.99 -2.14 4.59
N ILE A 211 -22.49 -1.14 3.85
CA ILE A 211 -23.29 -0.42 2.85
C ILE A 211 -23.29 -1.25 1.56
N VAL A 212 -24.47 -1.46 0.97
CA VAL A 212 -24.67 -2.29 -0.23
C VAL A 212 -25.08 -1.50 -1.45
N GLY A 213 -25.47 -0.23 -1.28
CA GLY A 213 -25.85 0.64 -2.40
C GLY A 213 -25.82 2.12 -2.04
N VAL A 214 -25.67 2.96 -3.07
CA VAL A 214 -25.93 4.40 -3.02
C VAL A 214 -27.14 4.70 -3.87
N VAL A 215 -28.22 5.14 -3.23
CA VAL A 215 -29.46 5.55 -3.92
C VAL A 215 -29.28 6.95 -4.48
N GLN A 216 -29.47 7.10 -5.79
CA GLN A 216 -29.27 8.37 -6.48
C GLN A 216 -30.18 8.51 -7.71
N ASP A 217 -30.48 9.76 -8.09
CA ASP A 217 -31.26 10.17 -9.27
C ASP A 217 -30.60 11.39 -9.93
N GLY A 218 -29.29 11.29 -10.22
CA GLY A 218 -28.42 12.40 -10.61
C GLY A 218 -27.83 13.16 -9.43
N ALA A 219 -28.36 12.92 -8.23
CA ALA A 219 -27.78 13.34 -6.97
C ALA A 219 -27.96 12.23 -5.91
N VAL A 220 -27.04 12.17 -4.94
CA VAL A 220 -27.17 11.25 -3.81
C VAL A 220 -28.43 11.55 -2.99
N ARG A 221 -29.17 10.50 -2.58
CA ARG A 221 -30.37 10.57 -1.74
C ARG A 221 -30.23 9.79 -0.45
N ALA A 222 -29.64 8.61 -0.52
CA ALA A 222 -29.47 7.72 0.62
C ALA A 222 -28.33 6.73 0.38
N VAL A 223 -27.96 6.03 1.43
CA VAL A 223 -27.21 4.77 1.35
C VAL A 223 -28.09 3.62 1.83
N GLU A 224 -27.93 2.46 1.24
CA GLU A 224 -28.62 1.23 1.62
C GLU A 224 -27.73 0.40 2.54
N LEU A 225 -28.29 0.01 3.69
CA LEU A 225 -27.61 -0.81 4.68
C LEU A 225 -27.85 -2.29 4.35
N GLY A 226 -26.77 -3.09 4.25
CA GLY A 226 -26.84 -4.54 4.16
C GLY A 226 -26.97 -5.18 5.54
N GLY A 227 -27.29 -6.48 5.55
CA GLY A 227 -27.31 -7.29 6.77
C GLY A 227 -25.94 -7.36 7.47
N LEU A 228 -25.97 -7.78 8.73
CA LEU A 228 -24.74 -8.05 9.51
C LEU A 228 -23.95 -9.19 8.87
N GLU A 229 -22.79 -8.90 8.30
CA GLU A 229 -21.80 -9.94 8.00
C GLU A 229 -21.16 -10.38 9.32
N LEU A 230 -21.57 -11.53 9.81
CA LEU A 230 -20.79 -12.23 10.82
C LEU A 230 -19.48 -12.66 10.13
N ASP A 231 -18.38 -12.01 10.50
CA ASP A 231 -17.04 -12.35 9.99
C ASP A 231 -16.80 -13.86 10.14
N ALA A 232 -16.92 -14.61 9.05
CA ALA A 232 -16.60 -16.03 8.99
C ALA A 232 -15.09 -16.29 9.14
N ASP A 233 -14.28 -15.24 9.08
CA ASP A 233 -12.82 -15.29 9.22
C ASP A 233 -12.42 -15.11 10.70
N ARG A 234 -12.80 -16.09 11.52
CA ARG A 234 -12.37 -16.24 12.92
C ARG A 234 -10.91 -16.66 13.05
N THR A 235 -10.02 -16.16 12.23
CA THR A 235 -8.59 -16.32 12.47
C THR A 235 -8.07 -15.14 13.27
N ASP A 236 -8.18 -15.26 14.59
CA ASP A 236 -7.33 -14.66 15.64
C ASP A 236 -6.75 -13.25 15.37
N THR A 237 -7.55 -12.33 14.89
CA THR A 237 -7.17 -10.94 14.80
C THR A 237 -7.52 -10.29 16.14
N MET A 238 -6.55 -10.14 17.05
CA MET A 238 -6.68 -9.19 18.14
C MET A 238 -6.51 -7.77 17.57
N ALA A 239 -7.39 -7.39 16.64
CA ALA A 239 -7.66 -5.98 16.41
C ALA A 239 -8.39 -5.48 17.67
N ILE A 240 -7.96 -4.35 18.21
CA ILE A 240 -8.66 -3.72 19.34
C ILE A 240 -10.09 -3.46 18.87
N ALA A 241 -11.04 -4.22 19.42
CA ALA A 241 -12.45 -3.98 19.16
C ALA A 241 -12.82 -2.71 19.93
N TYR A 242 -13.28 -1.73 19.23
CA TYR A 242 -13.77 -0.51 19.84
C TYR A 242 -15.18 -0.78 20.40
N PRO A 243 -15.46 -0.50 21.68
CA PRO A 243 -16.78 -0.67 22.25
C PRO A 243 -17.68 0.48 21.77
N GLU A 244 -18.51 0.22 20.80
CA GLU A 244 -19.57 1.12 20.39
C GLU A 244 -20.92 0.40 20.48
N ALA A 245 -21.96 1.15 20.85
CA ALA A 245 -23.32 0.63 20.91
C ALA A 245 -23.72 0.08 19.53
N GLU A 246 -24.09 -1.20 19.49
CA GLU A 246 -24.62 -1.81 18.28
C GLU A 246 -26.00 -1.19 18.02
N PRO A 247 -26.20 -0.40 16.95
CA PRO A 247 -27.54 -0.04 16.53
C PRO A 247 -28.25 -1.32 16.07
N GLU A 248 -29.52 -1.48 16.38
CA GLU A 248 -30.39 -2.48 15.73
C GLU A 248 -30.37 -2.19 14.22
N GLN A 249 -29.56 -2.94 13.48
CA GLN A 249 -29.40 -2.78 12.04
C GLN A 249 -30.47 -3.61 11.33
N VAL A 250 -31.38 -2.91 10.66
CA VAL A 250 -32.38 -3.54 9.80
C VAL A 250 -31.79 -3.63 8.39
N GLU A 251 -31.65 -4.84 7.87
CA GLU A 251 -31.22 -5.09 6.48
C GLU A 251 -32.17 -4.39 5.49
N GLY A 252 -31.60 -3.72 4.47
CA GLY A 252 -32.36 -2.93 3.51
C GLY A 252 -32.80 -1.55 3.99
N ALA A 253 -32.38 -1.13 5.19
CA ALA A 253 -32.70 0.22 5.67
C ALA A 253 -32.02 1.29 4.79
N LEU A 254 -32.81 2.28 4.37
CA LEU A 254 -32.31 3.45 3.66
C LEU A 254 -31.95 4.55 4.66
N ILE A 255 -30.70 4.95 4.68
CA ILE A 255 -30.20 6.04 5.52
C ILE A 255 -30.05 7.28 4.65
N PRO A 256 -30.86 8.34 4.86
CA PRO A 256 -30.80 9.57 4.06
C PRO A 256 -29.42 10.20 4.09
N ALA A 257 -28.91 10.61 2.92
CA ALA A 257 -27.63 11.28 2.77
C ALA A 257 -27.65 12.22 1.56
N GLU A 258 -27.10 13.41 1.72
CA GLU A 258 -26.88 14.35 0.62
C GLU A 258 -25.47 14.24 0.03
N THR A 259 -24.53 13.75 0.84
CA THR A 259 -23.12 13.61 0.47
C THR A 259 -22.59 12.28 0.95
N VAL A 260 -22.02 11.50 0.01
CA VAL A 260 -21.37 10.21 0.26
C VAL A 260 -19.96 10.23 -0.31
N LEU A 261 -19.01 9.81 0.52
CA LEU A 261 -17.63 9.54 0.12
C LEU A 261 -17.36 8.04 0.17
N LEU A 262 -17.12 7.41 -0.98
CA LEU A 262 -16.71 6.02 -1.06
C LEU A 262 -15.18 5.92 -0.91
N ALA A 263 -14.72 5.42 0.23
CA ALA A 263 -13.30 5.23 0.57
C ALA A 263 -12.95 3.73 0.58
N VAL A 264 -13.41 3.02 -0.42
CA VAL A 264 -13.28 1.57 -0.63
C VAL A 264 -12.46 1.26 -1.88
N ASP A 265 -12.23 -0.03 -2.19
CA ASP A 265 -11.60 -0.45 -3.44
C ASP A 265 -12.49 -0.14 -4.67
N PRO A 266 -11.91 -0.10 -5.90
CA PRO A 266 -12.64 0.35 -7.09
C PRO A 266 -13.82 -0.57 -7.47
N MET A 267 -13.72 -1.88 -7.25
CA MET A 267 -14.79 -2.82 -7.53
C MET A 267 -15.97 -2.60 -6.58
N THR A 268 -15.70 -2.53 -5.29
CA THR A 268 -16.72 -2.19 -4.28
C THR A 268 -17.33 -0.81 -4.54
N ALA A 269 -16.52 0.19 -4.90
CA ALA A 269 -17.03 1.52 -5.23
C ALA A 269 -17.96 1.49 -6.45
N ALA A 270 -17.60 0.72 -7.48
CA ALA A 270 -18.41 0.54 -8.68
C ALA A 270 -19.74 -0.15 -8.37
N ASP A 271 -19.72 -1.20 -7.55
CA ASP A 271 -20.93 -1.90 -7.12
C ASP A 271 -21.89 -0.96 -6.37
N LEU A 272 -21.35 -0.15 -5.47
CA LEU A 272 -22.14 0.80 -4.68
C LEU A 272 -22.72 1.95 -5.52
N ALA A 273 -21.99 2.42 -6.54
CA ALA A 273 -22.40 3.53 -7.39
C ALA A 273 -23.28 3.10 -8.57
N GLY A 274 -23.40 1.80 -8.86
CA GLY A 274 -24.13 1.25 -10.00
C GLY A 274 -23.52 1.67 -11.34
N GLU A 275 -24.32 2.03 -12.31
CA GLU A 275 -23.86 2.37 -13.68
C GLU A 275 -22.80 3.48 -13.70
N ALA A 276 -22.88 4.44 -12.80
CA ALA A 276 -21.92 5.55 -12.72
C ALA A 276 -20.50 5.10 -12.30
N GLY A 277 -20.37 3.93 -11.73
CA GLY A 277 -19.10 3.32 -11.34
C GLY A 277 -18.46 2.42 -12.38
N ASN A 278 -19.10 2.17 -13.53
CA ASN A 278 -18.64 1.17 -14.49
C ASN A 278 -17.19 1.37 -14.94
N ASP A 279 -16.76 2.62 -15.16
CA ASP A 279 -15.39 2.94 -15.57
C ASP A 279 -14.36 2.54 -14.50
N TRP A 280 -14.74 2.48 -13.22
CA TRP A 280 -13.83 2.14 -12.13
C TRP A 280 -13.48 0.65 -12.11
N ARG A 281 -14.30 -0.20 -12.73
CA ARG A 281 -14.04 -1.64 -12.90
C ARG A 281 -12.83 -1.93 -13.78
N ALA A 282 -12.40 -0.96 -14.58
CA ALA A 282 -11.20 -1.06 -15.40
C ALA A 282 -9.88 -0.92 -14.59
N ALA A 283 -9.96 -0.57 -13.30
CA ALA A 283 -8.80 -0.46 -12.44
C ALA A 283 -8.09 -1.82 -12.30
N ARG A 284 -6.78 -1.84 -12.53
CA ARG A 284 -5.96 -3.05 -12.46
C ARG A 284 -5.14 -3.04 -11.19
N PRO A 285 -5.40 -3.96 -10.24
CA PRO A 285 -4.62 -4.04 -9.01
C PRO A 285 -3.21 -4.52 -9.28
N VAL A 286 -2.25 -3.98 -8.52
CA VAL A 286 -0.89 -4.52 -8.44
C VAL A 286 -0.82 -5.42 -7.22
N THR A 287 -0.33 -6.64 -7.39
CA THR A 287 -0.23 -7.63 -6.32
C THR A 287 1.20 -8.08 -6.08
N ALA A 288 1.45 -8.62 -4.90
CA ALA A 288 2.69 -9.29 -4.53
C ALA A 288 2.39 -10.53 -3.70
N ALA A 289 3.16 -11.58 -3.89
CA ALA A 289 3.22 -12.67 -2.92
C ALA A 289 4.14 -12.24 -1.77
N CYS A 290 3.73 -12.46 -0.52
CA CYS A 290 4.51 -12.07 0.64
C CYS A 290 4.68 -13.24 1.61
N LEU A 291 5.90 -13.39 2.14
CA LEU A 291 6.22 -14.30 3.24
C LEU A 291 6.72 -13.47 4.42
N ASP A 292 5.97 -13.50 5.52
CA ASP A 292 6.30 -12.82 6.75
C ASP A 292 6.78 -13.85 7.78
N VAL A 293 7.94 -13.61 8.41
CA VAL A 293 8.57 -14.57 9.31
C VAL A 293 9.03 -13.89 10.59
N ALA A 294 8.57 -14.42 11.73
CA ALA A 294 9.00 -14.06 13.07
C ALA A 294 10.00 -15.08 13.60
N LEU A 295 11.15 -14.60 14.06
CA LEU A 295 12.25 -15.42 14.58
C LEU A 295 12.60 -15.01 16.02
N ARG A 296 12.99 -15.99 16.87
CA ARG A 296 13.48 -15.72 18.22
C ARG A 296 14.79 -14.93 18.23
N SER A 297 15.60 -15.11 17.20
CA SER A 297 16.86 -14.37 16.97
C SER A 297 17.18 -14.38 15.47
N LEU A 298 18.00 -13.45 15.03
CA LEU A 298 18.42 -13.37 13.63
C LEU A 298 19.69 -14.20 13.40
N PRO A 299 19.67 -15.30 12.64
CA PRO A 299 20.85 -16.15 12.41
C PRO A 299 22.02 -15.38 11.78
N GLN A 300 21.74 -14.49 10.83
CA GLN A 300 22.73 -13.63 10.18
C GLN A 300 22.39 -12.14 10.39
N PRO A 301 22.82 -11.51 11.50
CA PRO A 301 22.44 -10.13 11.84
C PRO A 301 22.90 -9.06 10.85
N ARG A 302 23.87 -9.37 9.99
CA ARG A 302 24.37 -8.45 8.97
C ARG A 302 23.51 -8.41 7.72
N ASN A 303 22.73 -9.46 7.45
CA ASN A 303 21.87 -9.60 6.28
C ASN A 303 20.48 -9.04 6.60
N THR A 304 20.33 -7.73 6.53
CA THR A 304 19.06 -7.06 6.88
C THR A 304 18.24 -6.62 5.68
N PHE A 305 18.81 -6.65 4.46
CA PHE A 305 18.13 -6.23 3.25
C PHE A 305 18.72 -6.89 2.01
N ALA A 306 17.88 -7.42 1.13
CA ALA A 306 18.29 -7.89 -0.18
C ALA A 306 17.24 -7.52 -1.26
N LEU A 307 17.74 -7.28 -2.48
CA LEU A 307 16.91 -6.95 -3.65
C LEU A 307 17.38 -7.78 -4.85
N GLY A 308 16.47 -8.53 -5.44
CA GLY A 308 16.71 -9.17 -6.74
C GLY A 308 16.78 -8.13 -7.85
N ILE A 309 17.81 -8.20 -8.67
CA ILE A 309 17.99 -7.29 -9.83
C ILE A 309 17.27 -7.85 -11.05
N ASP A 310 17.57 -9.08 -11.38
CA ASP A 310 16.97 -9.86 -12.48
C ASP A 310 15.70 -10.62 -12.08
N SER A 311 15.46 -10.74 -10.80
CA SER A 311 14.26 -11.36 -10.22
C SER A 311 13.46 -10.35 -9.41
N PRO A 312 12.10 -10.45 -9.36
CA PRO A 312 11.26 -9.50 -8.66
C PRO A 312 11.18 -9.79 -7.15
N LEU A 313 12.31 -10.10 -6.52
CA LEU A 313 12.40 -10.52 -5.14
C LEU A 313 12.87 -9.41 -4.21
N TYR A 314 12.28 -9.36 -3.03
CA TYR A 314 12.59 -8.43 -1.95
C TYR A 314 12.70 -9.16 -0.61
N TYR A 315 13.67 -8.78 0.20
CA TYR A 315 13.87 -9.25 1.56
C TYR A 315 14.23 -8.08 2.47
N SER A 316 13.61 -7.97 3.64
CA SER A 316 13.98 -6.96 4.64
C SER A 316 13.63 -7.39 6.06
N VAL A 317 14.56 -7.18 6.97
CA VAL A 317 14.35 -7.32 8.43
C VAL A 317 13.77 -6.00 8.94
N HIS A 318 12.45 -5.86 8.92
CA HIS A 318 11.78 -4.61 9.31
C HIS A 318 12.02 -4.26 10.79
N SER A 319 12.07 -5.26 11.67
CA SER A 319 12.36 -5.06 13.09
C SER A 319 13.78 -4.56 13.39
N ALA A 320 14.68 -4.58 12.40
CA ALA A 320 15.99 -3.94 12.55
C ALA A 320 15.89 -2.40 12.60
N PHE A 321 14.77 -1.84 12.16
CA PHE A 321 14.53 -0.39 12.05
C PHE A 321 13.25 0.08 12.73
N SER A 322 12.45 -0.83 13.32
CA SER A 322 11.18 -0.49 13.96
C SER A 322 10.80 -1.51 15.03
N GLN A 323 9.96 -1.10 15.98
CA GLN A 323 9.55 -1.91 17.12
C GLN A 323 8.43 -2.89 16.72
N LEU A 324 8.78 -3.90 15.90
CA LEU A 324 7.83 -4.91 15.41
C LEU A 324 8.02 -6.28 16.05
N ALA A 325 9.10 -6.49 16.82
CA ALA A 325 9.42 -7.74 17.48
C ALA A 325 9.76 -7.52 18.96
N PRO A 326 9.62 -8.54 19.81
CA PRO A 326 10.15 -8.52 21.16
C PRO A 326 11.66 -8.33 21.17
N ARG A 327 12.22 -7.92 22.31
CA ARG A 327 13.66 -7.75 22.46
C ARG A 327 14.41 -9.05 22.12
N GLY A 328 15.35 -8.98 21.19
CA GLY A 328 16.13 -10.12 20.69
C GLY A 328 15.46 -10.84 19.52
N GLY A 329 14.14 -10.71 19.35
CA GLY A 329 13.42 -11.27 18.23
C GLY A 329 13.55 -10.45 16.94
N SER A 330 13.15 -11.04 15.82
CA SER A 330 13.20 -10.39 14.51
C SER A 330 11.96 -10.68 13.69
N LEU A 331 11.45 -9.66 12.97
CA LEU A 331 10.40 -9.78 12.00
C LEU A 331 10.94 -9.45 10.60
N ILE A 332 10.78 -10.41 9.70
CA ILE A 332 11.25 -10.36 8.32
C ILE A 332 10.04 -10.31 7.40
N HIS A 333 10.10 -9.45 6.41
CA HIS A 333 9.16 -9.42 5.29
C HIS A 333 9.90 -9.75 4.00
N LEU A 334 9.39 -10.74 3.27
CA LEU A 334 9.82 -11.06 1.93
C LEU A 334 8.65 -10.79 0.97
N ALA A 335 8.96 -10.38 -0.24
CA ALA A 335 7.96 -10.19 -1.28
C ALA A 335 8.50 -10.62 -2.64
N LYS A 336 7.60 -11.20 -3.44
CA LYS A 336 7.77 -11.38 -4.88
C LYS A 336 6.77 -10.46 -5.57
N TYR A 337 7.26 -9.43 -6.26
CA TYR A 337 6.41 -8.54 -7.04
C TYR A 337 5.88 -9.31 -8.25
N ARG A 338 4.57 -9.40 -8.38
CA ARG A 338 3.95 -10.11 -9.50
C ARG A 338 3.93 -9.22 -10.74
N LYS A 339 4.25 -9.83 -11.89
CA LYS A 339 3.99 -9.23 -13.20
C LYS A 339 2.49 -9.27 -13.44
N GLU A 340 2.03 -8.47 -14.41
CA GLU A 340 0.65 -8.50 -14.87
C GLU A 340 0.31 -9.92 -15.34
N GLN A 341 -0.20 -10.76 -14.43
CA GLN A 341 -0.92 -11.96 -14.80
C GLN A 341 -2.38 -11.56 -14.85
N GLN A 342 -3.06 -11.96 -15.90
CA GLN A 342 -4.51 -12.07 -15.85
C GLN A 342 -4.81 -12.87 -14.58
N ALA A 343 -5.37 -12.20 -13.57
CA ALA A 343 -5.99 -12.91 -12.46
C ALA A 343 -7.04 -13.80 -13.12
N THR A 344 -6.84 -15.10 -13.10
CA THR A 344 -7.89 -16.02 -13.53
C THR A 344 -8.99 -15.87 -12.50
N ASP A 345 -10.23 -15.72 -12.97
CA ASP A 345 -11.43 -15.58 -12.11
C ASP A 345 -11.54 -16.70 -11.06
N GLU A 346 -10.85 -17.82 -11.26
CA GLU A 346 -10.72 -18.93 -10.31
C GLU A 346 -9.94 -18.59 -9.02
N GLU A 347 -9.08 -17.57 -9.00
CA GLU A 347 -8.34 -17.14 -7.80
C GLU A 347 -9.16 -16.19 -6.89
N LEU A 348 -10.28 -15.65 -7.39
CA LEU A 348 -11.11 -14.67 -6.70
C LEU A 348 -12.42 -15.27 -6.13
N GLU A 349 -12.86 -16.44 -6.60
CA GLU A 349 -14.12 -17.07 -6.20
C GLU A 349 -13.93 -18.38 -5.43
N GLY A 350 -14.19 -18.36 -4.12
CA GLY A 350 -14.36 -19.59 -3.32
C GLY A 350 -14.02 -19.41 -1.85
N PRO A 351 -14.70 -20.13 -0.95
CA PRO A 351 -14.53 -20.00 0.49
C PRO A 351 -13.18 -20.53 1.04
N ARG A 352 -12.36 -21.17 0.25
CA ARG A 352 -10.92 -21.47 0.44
C ARG A 352 -10.29 -21.73 -0.94
N PRO A 353 -9.60 -20.78 -1.54
CA PRO A 353 -8.89 -21.04 -2.78
C PRO A 353 -7.89 -22.20 -2.53
N ARG A 354 -7.96 -23.27 -3.31
CA ARG A 354 -6.86 -24.24 -3.42
C ARG A 354 -5.64 -23.42 -3.81
N ARG A 355 -4.50 -23.61 -3.10
CA ARG A 355 -3.26 -22.92 -3.48
C ARG A 355 -2.97 -23.23 -4.94
N SER A 356 -2.95 -22.21 -5.79
CA SER A 356 -2.57 -22.38 -7.18
C SER A 356 -1.11 -22.86 -7.26
N SER A 357 -0.72 -23.54 -8.34
CA SER A 357 0.67 -23.95 -8.54
C SER A 357 1.60 -22.73 -8.46
N ALA A 358 1.20 -21.60 -9.02
CA ALA A 358 1.93 -20.34 -8.96
C ALA A 358 2.14 -19.85 -7.52
N ALA A 359 1.14 -19.97 -6.64
CA ALA A 359 1.29 -19.60 -5.25
C ALA A 359 2.28 -20.49 -4.48
N VAL A 360 2.33 -21.79 -4.82
CA VAL A 360 3.31 -22.72 -4.25
C VAL A 360 4.73 -22.38 -4.72
N GLU A 361 4.90 -22.08 -6.00
CA GLU A 361 6.18 -21.66 -6.59
C GLU A 361 6.67 -20.34 -5.96
N ASP A 362 5.77 -19.35 -5.82
CA ASP A 362 6.09 -18.08 -5.17
C ASP A 362 6.55 -18.28 -3.72
N GLU A 363 5.87 -19.15 -2.95
CA GLU A 363 6.25 -19.46 -1.57
C GLU A 363 7.63 -20.14 -1.51
N GLN A 364 7.91 -21.09 -2.40
CA GLN A 364 9.20 -21.78 -2.48
C GLN A 364 10.34 -20.82 -2.85
N GLU A 365 10.15 -19.91 -3.80
CA GLU A 365 11.16 -18.91 -4.15
C GLU A 365 11.45 -17.95 -2.97
N LEU A 366 10.41 -17.54 -2.23
CA LEU A 366 10.58 -16.69 -1.05
C LEU A 366 11.28 -17.43 0.09
N GLU A 367 10.98 -18.73 0.31
CA GLU A 367 11.71 -19.55 1.26
C GLU A 367 13.17 -19.77 0.85
N ALA A 368 13.44 -20.01 -0.43
CA ALA A 368 14.81 -20.15 -0.95
C ALA A 368 15.63 -18.86 -0.73
N LEU A 369 15.00 -17.69 -0.95
CA LEU A 369 15.65 -16.42 -0.61
C LEU A 369 15.90 -16.29 0.90
N LEU A 370 14.97 -16.72 1.75
CA LEU A 370 15.15 -16.71 3.19
C LEU A 370 16.22 -17.68 3.65
N ASP A 371 16.30 -18.89 3.09
CA ASP A 371 17.35 -19.88 3.36
C ASP A 371 18.74 -19.31 3.04
N ARG A 372 18.83 -18.56 1.96
CA ARG A 372 20.07 -17.87 1.55
C ARG A 372 20.45 -16.73 2.51
N MET A 373 19.49 -15.88 2.87
CA MET A 373 19.76 -14.70 3.70
C MET A 373 19.93 -15.04 5.18
N GLN A 374 19.24 -16.07 5.67
CA GLN A 374 19.21 -16.45 7.09
C GLN A 374 19.31 -17.98 7.24
N PRO A 375 20.42 -18.62 6.85
CA PRO A 375 20.57 -20.06 7.01
C PRO A 375 20.33 -20.46 8.48
N GLY A 376 19.56 -21.56 8.68
CA GLY A 376 19.16 -22.02 10.02
C GLY A 376 17.94 -21.29 10.61
N TRP A 377 17.24 -20.45 9.85
CA TRP A 377 16.07 -19.71 10.35
C TRP A 377 14.94 -20.60 10.88
N ARG A 378 14.80 -21.83 10.35
CA ARG A 378 13.75 -22.78 10.79
C ARG A 378 13.94 -23.22 12.24
N GLU A 379 15.18 -23.29 12.76
CA GLU A 379 15.49 -23.65 14.13
C GLU A 379 15.05 -22.59 15.15
N VAL A 380 14.99 -21.34 14.71
CA VAL A 380 14.60 -20.18 15.53
C VAL A 380 13.24 -19.61 15.16
N LEU A 381 12.46 -20.32 14.34
CA LEU A 381 11.14 -19.91 13.88
C LEU A 381 10.16 -19.82 15.06
N VAL A 382 9.41 -18.72 15.11
CA VAL A 382 8.29 -18.49 16.03
C VAL A 382 6.96 -18.60 15.28
N HIS A 383 6.85 -17.87 14.18
CA HIS A 383 5.63 -17.84 13.36
C HIS A 383 5.97 -17.48 11.93
N ARG A 384 5.22 -18.03 10.99
CA ARG A 384 5.28 -17.62 9.57
C ARG A 384 3.88 -17.42 9.01
N ARG A 385 3.77 -16.52 8.06
CA ARG A 385 2.53 -16.25 7.33
C ARG A 385 2.86 -16.03 5.86
N PHE A 386 2.18 -16.78 4.99
CA PHE A 386 2.25 -16.56 3.55
C PHE A 386 0.96 -15.92 3.04
N LEU A 387 1.11 -14.87 2.26
CA LEU A 387 0.05 -14.12 1.59
C LEU A 387 0.25 -14.25 0.08
N PRO A 388 -0.48 -15.13 -0.61
CA PRO A 388 -0.23 -15.46 -2.01
C PRO A 388 -0.48 -14.29 -2.96
N ALA A 389 -1.43 -13.41 -2.66
CA ALA A 389 -1.83 -12.30 -3.53
C ALA A 389 -2.22 -11.06 -2.72
N MET A 390 -1.23 -10.45 -2.05
CA MET A 390 -1.47 -9.20 -1.33
C MET A 390 -1.65 -8.05 -2.32
N THR A 391 -2.76 -7.31 -2.24
CA THR A 391 -2.96 -6.09 -3.01
C THR A 391 -2.05 -4.97 -2.51
N VAL A 392 -1.10 -4.56 -3.34
CA VAL A 392 -0.17 -3.46 -3.10
C VAL A 392 -0.86 -2.12 -3.34
N THR A 393 -1.48 -1.97 -4.49
CA THR A 393 -2.31 -0.82 -4.86
C THR A 393 -3.47 -1.29 -5.74
N ASN A 394 -4.60 -0.62 -5.65
CA ASN A 394 -5.80 -0.98 -6.40
C ASN A 394 -5.78 -0.53 -7.87
N ALA A 395 -4.86 0.35 -8.26
CA ALA A 395 -4.74 0.78 -9.64
C ALA A 395 -3.30 0.98 -10.07
N LEU A 396 -2.88 0.22 -11.10
CA LEU A 396 -1.69 0.52 -11.87
C LEU A 396 -1.97 1.76 -12.73
N VAL A 397 -1.16 2.79 -12.61
CA VAL A 397 -1.23 3.96 -13.48
C VAL A 397 -0.48 3.66 -14.77
N THR A 398 -1.16 3.71 -15.91
CA THR A 398 -0.57 3.56 -17.23
C THR A 398 -0.61 4.89 -18.00
N PRO A 399 0.13 5.05 -19.11
CA PRO A 399 0.08 6.27 -19.92
C PRO A 399 -1.33 6.60 -20.46
N THR A 400 -2.19 5.58 -20.65
CA THR A 400 -3.52 5.71 -21.26
C THR A 400 -4.67 5.59 -20.25
N ALA A 401 -4.40 5.15 -19.02
CA ALA A 401 -5.41 4.99 -17.97
C ALA A 401 -4.99 5.73 -16.68
N PRO A 402 -5.22 7.04 -16.59
CA PRO A 402 -5.01 7.80 -15.37
C PRO A 402 -6.07 7.42 -14.32
N ARG A 403 -5.75 7.65 -13.05
CA ARG A 403 -6.71 7.46 -11.97
C ARG A 403 -7.85 8.49 -12.05
N PRO A 404 -9.09 8.12 -11.64
CA PRO A 404 -10.24 9.03 -11.68
C PRO A 404 -10.09 10.20 -10.71
N SER A 405 -10.83 11.28 -10.97
CA SER A 405 -10.97 12.42 -10.07
C SER A 405 -11.69 12.01 -8.77
N PRO A 406 -11.38 12.64 -7.62
CA PRO A 406 -12.19 12.47 -6.39
C PRO A 406 -13.65 12.92 -6.53
N VAL A 407 -13.94 13.83 -7.46
CA VAL A 407 -15.29 14.31 -7.77
C VAL A 407 -15.87 13.49 -8.90
N THR A 408 -17.05 12.93 -8.71
CA THR A 408 -17.76 12.13 -9.70
C THR A 408 -18.77 12.96 -10.50
N SER A 409 -19.40 12.37 -11.51
CA SER A 409 -20.51 12.99 -12.27
C SER A 409 -21.81 13.07 -11.48
N ILE A 410 -21.98 12.29 -10.41
CA ILE A 410 -23.16 12.31 -9.54
C ILE A 410 -22.96 13.39 -8.48
N ARG A 411 -23.88 14.32 -8.39
CA ARG A 411 -23.85 15.36 -7.36
C ARG A 411 -23.94 14.73 -5.96
N GLY A 412 -23.00 15.11 -5.08
CA GLY A 412 -22.92 14.59 -3.72
C GLY A 412 -22.18 13.25 -3.59
N LEU A 413 -21.76 12.62 -4.69
CA LEU A 413 -20.95 11.40 -4.66
C LEU A 413 -19.48 11.71 -4.92
N TYR A 414 -18.63 11.26 -4.01
CA TYR A 414 -17.17 11.41 -4.05
C TYR A 414 -16.48 10.07 -3.83
N ILE A 415 -15.23 9.98 -4.30
CA ILE A 415 -14.41 8.79 -4.14
C ILE A 415 -13.03 9.14 -3.56
N ALA A 416 -12.45 8.24 -2.77
CA ALA A 416 -11.08 8.34 -2.28
C ALA A 416 -10.45 6.96 -2.14
N GLY A 417 -9.15 6.88 -2.33
CA GLY A 417 -8.39 5.64 -2.26
C GLY A 417 -7.07 5.77 -3.00
N ASP A 418 -6.24 4.74 -2.96
CA ASP A 418 -4.97 4.71 -3.69
C ASP A 418 -5.13 4.60 -5.21
N TRP A 419 -6.34 4.38 -5.68
CA TRP A 419 -6.76 4.33 -7.06
C TRP A 419 -7.40 5.65 -7.57
N VAL A 420 -7.42 6.70 -6.73
CA VAL A 420 -8.08 7.99 -7.01
C VAL A 420 -7.07 9.14 -7.00
N GLY A 421 -7.25 10.11 -7.89
CA GLY A 421 -6.42 11.31 -8.01
C GLY A 421 -5.03 11.03 -8.57
N ASN A 422 -4.25 12.06 -8.79
CA ASN A 422 -2.96 12.00 -9.47
C ASN A 422 -1.75 12.28 -8.55
N GLU A 423 -1.96 12.58 -7.27
CA GLU A 423 -0.90 12.89 -6.32
C GLU A 423 -0.46 11.65 -5.54
N GLY A 424 0.83 11.30 -5.65
CA GLY A 424 1.44 10.18 -4.93
C GLY A 424 1.06 8.80 -5.48
N MET A 425 1.56 7.77 -4.81
CA MET A 425 1.22 6.35 -5.02
C MET A 425 1.00 5.68 -3.68
N LEU A 426 0.42 4.47 -3.65
CA LEU A 426 0.25 3.68 -2.43
C LEU A 426 -0.56 4.46 -1.34
N SER A 427 -0.08 4.47 -0.10
CA SER A 427 -0.71 5.23 0.99
C SER A 427 -0.69 6.74 0.78
N ASP A 428 0.29 7.28 0.04
CA ASP A 428 0.32 8.69 -0.32
C ASP A 428 -0.87 9.07 -1.20
N ALA A 429 -1.22 8.21 -2.17
CA ALA A 429 -2.39 8.42 -3.02
C ALA A 429 -3.70 8.30 -2.23
N ALA A 430 -3.80 7.32 -1.34
CA ALA A 430 -4.99 7.15 -0.49
C ALA A 430 -5.25 8.39 0.39
N LEU A 431 -4.20 8.93 0.99
CA LEU A 431 -4.30 10.09 1.88
C LEU A 431 -4.49 11.40 1.12
N SER A 432 -3.82 11.58 -0.02
CA SER A 432 -3.97 12.79 -0.84
C SER A 432 -5.35 12.88 -1.50
N SER A 433 -5.87 11.75 -2.01
CA SER A 433 -7.23 11.69 -2.57
C SER A 433 -8.31 11.97 -1.51
N ALA A 434 -8.13 11.46 -0.28
CA ALA A 434 -8.99 11.76 0.85
C ALA A 434 -9.03 13.27 1.17
N ARG A 435 -7.85 13.90 1.23
CA ARG A 435 -7.73 15.36 1.39
C ARG A 435 -8.40 16.12 0.26
N ALA A 436 -8.20 15.69 -1.00
CA ALA A 436 -8.79 16.35 -2.17
C ALA A 436 -10.32 16.20 -2.18
N ALA A 437 -10.85 15.00 -1.91
CA ALA A 437 -12.29 14.76 -1.79
C ALA A 437 -12.91 15.62 -0.69
N ALA A 438 -12.30 15.64 0.50
CA ALA A 438 -12.79 16.46 1.61
C ALA A 438 -12.82 17.96 1.27
N LYS A 439 -11.77 18.48 0.63
CA LYS A 439 -11.74 19.89 0.17
C LYS A 439 -12.83 20.17 -0.86
N ALA A 440 -13.07 19.25 -1.82
CA ALA A 440 -14.14 19.40 -2.81
C ALA A 440 -15.52 19.42 -2.15
N ILE A 441 -15.78 18.53 -1.18
CA ILE A 441 -17.03 18.48 -0.41
C ILE A 441 -17.25 19.80 0.37
N LEU A 442 -16.21 20.33 0.99
CA LEU A 442 -16.31 21.59 1.76
C LEU A 442 -16.50 22.82 0.86
N ALA A 443 -16.09 22.75 -0.40
CA ALA A 443 -16.23 23.84 -1.37
C ALA A 443 -17.52 23.76 -2.21
N SER A 444 -18.32 22.72 -2.08
CA SER A 444 -19.53 22.47 -2.90
C SER A 444 -20.81 23.12 -2.33
N GLU A 445 -20.68 24.12 -1.48
CA GLU A 445 -21.77 24.97 -0.97
C GLU A 445 -22.09 26.17 -1.81
#